data_b2118f58e09e4a9790148a956c0fa5fd
#
_entry.id   b2118f58e09e4a9790148a956c0fa5fd
#
_cell.length_a   1.000
_cell.length_b   1.000
_cell.length_c   1.000
_cell.angle_alpha   90.00
_cell.angle_beta   90.00
_cell.angle_gamma   90.00
#
_symmetry.space_group_name_H-M   'P 1'
#
loop_
_entity.id
_entity.type
_entity.pdbx_description
1 polymer ?
#
loop_
_entity_poly.entity_id
_entity_poly.type
_entity_poly.pdbx_seq_one_letter_code
_entity_poly.pdbx_strand_id
1 'polypeptide(L)'
;MADHIQVTLPDGSKKEVPRGTTPLEIARGISPRLAEAALVARVKHSAVSGQQSALSSQHSAPDQSGRAAEQQSTSAAGPEKTPASMHAQQSKDGWQFADLSKPLEQDVELRLLTDRDREALEVYRHSSAHVLATAVLELFPETKLGHGPPTESGFFYDFYRPTAFTPEDLEKIEKRMQEVVTRDEKFEREFLPRDEGLARFKNEGDFMKVHFIEQFTKPGEPISTYRNGKFVDFCRGPHVPSTGRIKAFKLTNIAGAYWLGDEKNPQLQRIYGTSFFSKKDLEQHMHAIEEAKKRDHRVLGQQLDLFSIQELAGPGLIFWHPKGGIMRKEMEDWMRNEYLKRGYSLVYTPHVFRVNLWKTSGHEGYYAQNMFTPMELDDADYRVKPMNCPGHILIYANALRSYRDLPVRLGELGTCYRYERSGVMHGLLRVR
;
A
#
# COMPACT_ATOMS: atom_id res chain seq x y z
N MET A 1 -21.01 35.19 -23.62
CA MET A 1 -21.67 33.87 -23.56
C MET A 1 -21.07 33.15 -22.39
N ALA A 2 -21.88 32.65 -21.46
CA ALA A 2 -21.33 31.88 -20.34
C ALA A 2 -20.63 30.63 -20.93
N ASP A 3 -19.39 30.43 -20.51
CA ASP A 3 -18.56 29.31 -20.94
C ASP A 3 -19.15 28.04 -20.29
N HIS A 4 -19.75 27.15 -21.08
CA HIS A 4 -20.37 25.92 -20.59
C HIS A 4 -19.49 24.73 -20.87
N ILE A 5 -19.56 23.73 -20.01
CA ILE A 5 -18.88 22.45 -20.16
C ILE A 5 -19.91 21.32 -20.23
N GLN A 6 -19.52 20.23 -20.88
CA GLN A 6 -20.34 19.02 -20.97
C GLN A 6 -19.91 18.00 -19.92
N VAL A 7 -20.86 17.58 -19.09
CA VAL A 7 -20.66 16.52 -18.09
C VAL A 7 -21.43 15.28 -18.52
N THR A 8 -20.70 14.19 -18.77
CA THR A 8 -21.27 12.89 -19.11
C THR A 8 -21.42 12.04 -17.85
N LEU A 9 -22.61 11.57 -17.56
CA LEU A 9 -22.93 10.74 -16.40
C LEU A 9 -22.80 9.23 -16.74
N PRO A 10 -22.78 8.33 -15.75
CA PRO A 10 -22.58 6.89 -15.98
C PRO A 10 -23.66 6.21 -16.83
N ASP A 11 -24.86 6.77 -16.89
CA ASP A 11 -25.97 6.31 -17.74
C ASP A 11 -25.85 6.78 -19.20
N GLY A 12 -24.77 7.50 -19.53
CA GLY A 12 -24.54 8.08 -20.84
C GLY A 12 -25.26 9.42 -21.07
N SER A 13 -26.06 9.89 -20.13
CA SER A 13 -26.69 11.20 -20.23
C SER A 13 -25.68 12.33 -20.17
N LYS A 14 -25.92 13.38 -20.95
CA LYS A 14 -25.04 14.54 -21.02
C LYS A 14 -25.74 15.75 -20.44
N LYS A 15 -25.08 16.45 -19.55
CA LYS A 15 -25.56 17.70 -18.98
C LYS A 15 -24.62 18.83 -19.36
N GLU A 16 -25.16 19.90 -19.89
CA GLU A 16 -24.50 21.16 -20.12
C GLU A 16 -24.61 22.01 -18.85
N VAL A 17 -23.50 22.39 -18.26
CA VAL A 17 -23.44 23.17 -17.02
C VAL A 17 -22.45 24.33 -17.17
N PRO A 18 -22.61 25.44 -16.46
CA PRO A 18 -21.61 26.52 -16.44
C PRO A 18 -20.24 25.98 -16.02
N ARG A 19 -19.19 26.47 -16.66
CA ARG A 19 -17.80 26.21 -16.24
C ARG A 19 -17.62 26.64 -14.78
N GLY A 20 -16.91 25.83 -13.99
CA GLY A 20 -16.76 26.03 -12.55
C GLY A 20 -17.83 25.37 -11.69
N THR A 21 -18.86 24.73 -12.31
CA THR A 21 -19.85 23.94 -11.56
C THR A 21 -19.15 22.77 -10.84
N THR A 22 -19.53 22.54 -9.58
CA THR A 22 -18.95 21.48 -8.76
C THR A 22 -19.70 20.15 -8.88
N PRO A 23 -19.03 18.99 -8.65
CA PRO A 23 -19.72 17.71 -8.57
C PRO A 23 -20.88 17.67 -7.58
N LEU A 24 -20.79 18.44 -6.47
CA LEU A 24 -21.86 18.53 -5.48
C LEU A 24 -23.10 19.26 -6.02
N GLU A 25 -22.90 20.34 -6.78
CA GLU A 25 -24.01 21.05 -7.44
C GLU A 25 -24.69 20.17 -8.48
N ILE A 26 -23.92 19.42 -9.25
CA ILE A 26 -24.46 18.44 -10.19
C ILE A 26 -25.27 17.36 -9.45
N ALA A 27 -24.74 16.84 -8.33
CA ALA A 27 -25.45 15.88 -7.49
C ALA A 27 -26.80 16.44 -6.99
N ARG A 28 -26.83 17.70 -6.52
CA ARG A 28 -28.06 18.39 -6.08
C ARG A 28 -29.06 18.57 -7.22
N GLY A 29 -28.56 18.89 -8.41
CA GLY A 29 -29.39 19.00 -9.62
C GLY A 29 -29.96 17.66 -10.12
N ILE A 30 -29.42 16.52 -9.68
CA ILE A 30 -29.95 15.19 -9.95
C ILE A 30 -30.98 14.83 -8.86
N SER A 31 -30.55 14.84 -7.61
CA SER A 31 -31.49 14.69 -6.47
C SER A 31 -30.83 15.15 -5.16
N PRO A 32 -31.59 15.74 -4.22
CA PRO A 32 -31.07 16.08 -2.89
C PRO A 32 -30.50 14.87 -2.14
N ARG A 33 -31.15 13.70 -2.29
CA ARG A 33 -30.70 12.45 -1.66
C ARG A 33 -29.34 11.99 -2.17
N LEU A 34 -29.06 12.15 -3.46
CA LEU A 34 -27.76 11.83 -4.03
C LEU A 34 -26.67 12.78 -3.51
N ALA A 35 -26.95 14.07 -3.45
CA ALA A 35 -26.04 15.07 -2.91
C ALA A 35 -25.68 14.81 -1.44
N GLU A 36 -26.66 14.36 -0.66
CA GLU A 36 -26.45 13.96 0.73
C GLU A 36 -25.65 12.65 0.84
N ALA A 37 -25.88 11.67 -0.02
CA ALA A 37 -25.19 10.38 0.01
C ALA A 37 -23.77 10.41 -0.58
N ALA A 38 -23.48 11.35 -1.47
CA ALA A 38 -22.20 11.44 -2.16
C ALA A 38 -21.05 11.72 -1.17
N LEU A 39 -19.96 10.99 -1.35
CA LEU A 39 -18.74 11.08 -0.53
C LEU A 39 -17.57 11.67 -1.31
N VAL A 40 -17.44 11.33 -2.58
CA VAL A 40 -16.36 11.77 -3.46
C VAL A 40 -16.77 11.63 -4.91
N ALA A 41 -16.15 12.37 -5.82
CA ALA A 41 -16.33 12.22 -7.26
C ALA A 41 -15.16 11.45 -7.88
N ARG A 42 -15.43 10.73 -8.98
CA ARG A 42 -14.41 10.33 -9.95
C ARG A 42 -14.67 11.12 -11.23
N VAL A 43 -13.61 11.67 -11.79
CA VAL A 43 -13.64 12.44 -13.02
C VAL A 43 -12.66 11.85 -14.01
N LYS A 44 -13.05 11.86 -15.28
CA LYS A 44 -12.19 11.52 -16.40
C LYS A 44 -12.33 12.61 -17.44
N HIS A 45 -11.22 13.21 -17.80
CA HIS A 45 -11.21 14.27 -18.80
C HIS A 45 -11.41 13.68 -20.18
N SER A 46 -12.37 14.24 -20.92
CA SER A 46 -12.58 13.89 -22.32
C SER A 46 -11.34 14.33 -23.12
N ALA A 47 -10.80 13.44 -23.95
CA ALA A 47 -9.69 13.80 -24.82
C ALA A 47 -10.15 14.92 -25.77
N VAL A 48 -9.55 16.10 -25.64
CA VAL A 48 -9.76 17.19 -26.59
C VAL A 48 -9.21 16.72 -27.94
N SER A 49 -10.08 16.51 -28.92
CA SER A 49 -9.70 16.30 -30.30
C SER A 49 -9.10 17.59 -30.85
N GLY A 50 -7.81 17.72 -30.83
CA GLY A 50 -7.09 18.83 -31.46
C GLY A 50 -5.82 19.26 -30.73
N GLN A 51 -4.69 18.94 -31.39
CA GLN A 51 -3.32 19.35 -31.10
C GLN A 51 -2.57 18.55 -30.02
N GLN A 52 -2.10 17.36 -30.45
CA GLN A 52 -0.83 16.82 -29.99
C GLN A 52 0.27 17.82 -30.43
N SER A 53 0.81 18.60 -29.48
CA SER A 53 2.14 19.15 -29.65
C SER A 53 3.13 17.99 -29.50
N ALA A 54 3.69 17.59 -30.63
CA ALA A 54 4.79 16.66 -30.72
C ALA A 54 6.02 17.24 -30.00
N LEU A 55 6.30 16.70 -28.81
CA LEU A 55 7.58 16.85 -28.12
C LEU A 55 7.81 15.58 -27.29
N SER A 56 7.99 14.50 -28.00
CA SER A 56 8.65 13.31 -27.46
C SER A 56 9.23 12.54 -28.62
N SER A 57 10.48 12.67 -28.83
CA SER A 57 11.35 11.58 -29.30
C SER A 57 12.72 12.16 -29.54
N GLN A 58 13.61 11.58 -28.89
CA GLN A 58 15.04 11.44 -29.11
C GLN A 58 15.82 11.77 -27.83
N HIS A 59 16.04 10.74 -27.05
CA HIS A 59 17.34 10.59 -26.42
C HIS A 59 17.65 9.09 -26.38
N SER A 60 18.42 8.72 -27.36
CA SER A 60 19.25 7.53 -27.42
C SER A 60 20.20 7.50 -26.22
N ALA A 61 20.42 6.30 -25.71
CA ALA A 61 21.41 5.99 -24.71
C ALA A 61 22.83 6.44 -25.12
N PRO A 62 23.66 6.84 -24.19
CA PRO A 62 25.08 6.65 -24.31
C PRO A 62 25.59 5.53 -23.41
N ASP A 63 26.45 4.77 -24.03
CA ASP A 63 27.27 3.72 -23.53
C ASP A 63 28.32 4.21 -22.51
N GLN A 64 28.56 3.32 -21.52
CA GLN A 64 29.78 2.90 -20.84
C GLN A 64 30.70 3.86 -20.07
N SER A 65 31.06 3.27 -18.98
CA SER A 65 32.37 3.21 -18.30
C SER A 65 32.65 4.27 -17.23
N GLY A 66 32.89 3.77 -16.04
CA GLY A 66 33.80 4.41 -15.13
C GLY A 66 33.55 4.31 -13.64
N ARG A 67 34.14 3.28 -13.05
CA ARG A 67 34.74 3.25 -11.70
C ARG A 67 33.85 3.25 -10.45
N ALA A 68 34.11 2.18 -9.72
CA ALA A 68 33.82 1.88 -8.34
C ALA A 68 34.05 3.04 -7.35
N ALA A 69 33.12 3.15 -6.42
CA ALA A 69 33.41 3.56 -5.06
C ALA A 69 32.53 2.73 -4.14
N GLU A 70 33.18 1.91 -3.35
CA GLU A 70 32.64 1.23 -2.19
C GLU A 70 31.97 2.23 -1.26
N GLN A 71 30.73 1.96 -0.89
CA GLN A 71 30.23 2.34 0.42
C GLN A 71 29.29 1.25 0.93
N GLN A 72 29.76 0.58 1.94
CA GLN A 72 29.01 -0.25 2.85
C GLN A 72 27.78 0.54 3.37
N SER A 73 26.59 0.07 3.14
CA SER A 73 25.43 0.51 3.88
C SER A 73 24.76 -0.69 4.52
N THR A 74 24.85 -0.70 5.83
CA THR A 74 24.17 -1.55 6.78
C THR A 74 22.66 -1.48 6.64
N SER A 75 22.06 -2.62 6.84
CA SER A 75 20.65 -2.99 6.89
C SER A 75 19.70 -1.97 7.52
N ALA A 76 18.72 -1.55 6.76
CA ALA A 76 17.42 -1.16 7.29
C ALA A 76 16.31 -1.93 6.57
N ALA A 77 15.25 -2.27 7.28
CA ALA A 77 14.03 -2.84 6.71
C ALA A 77 13.73 -2.09 5.41
N GLY A 78 13.60 -2.83 4.31
CA GLY A 78 13.31 -2.21 3.03
C GLY A 78 12.09 -1.32 3.19
N PRO A 79 12.02 -0.15 2.56
CA PRO A 79 10.84 0.66 2.62
C PRO A 79 9.68 -0.26 2.19
N GLU A 80 8.68 -0.46 3.05
CA GLU A 80 7.33 -0.66 2.54
C GLU A 80 7.25 0.35 1.41
N LYS A 81 7.03 -0.11 0.19
CA LYS A 81 6.87 0.80 -0.95
C LYS A 81 5.88 1.82 -0.46
N THR A 82 6.35 3.03 -0.21
CA THR A 82 5.49 4.15 0.13
C THR A 82 4.36 4.06 -0.88
N PRO A 83 3.11 3.84 -0.47
CA PRO A 83 2.08 3.59 -1.44
C PRO A 83 2.17 4.73 -2.44
N ALA A 84 2.26 4.41 -3.72
CA ALA A 84 2.25 5.39 -4.81
C ALA A 84 0.97 6.26 -4.80
N SER A 85 0.14 6.09 -3.79
CA SER A 85 -1.13 6.75 -3.49
C SER A 85 -1.04 8.23 -3.14
N MET A 86 0.14 8.79 -2.92
CA MET A 86 0.27 10.25 -2.79
C MET A 86 0.27 11.01 -4.11
N HIS A 87 0.31 10.33 -5.23
CA HIS A 87 0.02 10.94 -6.51
C HIS A 87 -1.48 10.82 -6.76
N ALA A 88 -2.10 11.87 -7.34
CA ALA A 88 -3.40 11.73 -7.99
C ALA A 88 -3.29 10.53 -8.94
N GLN A 89 -3.68 9.33 -8.46
CA GLN A 89 -3.58 8.12 -9.25
C GLN A 89 -4.56 8.30 -10.41
N GLN A 90 -4.00 8.56 -11.58
CA GLN A 90 -4.69 8.14 -12.78
C GLN A 90 -4.79 6.64 -12.66
N SER A 91 -5.97 6.13 -12.40
CA SER A 91 -6.23 4.72 -12.61
C SER A 91 -5.81 4.38 -14.04
N LYS A 92 -5.41 3.13 -14.30
CA LYS A 92 -5.01 2.69 -15.65
C LYS A 92 -6.04 3.02 -16.72
N ASP A 93 -7.27 3.36 -16.33
CA ASP A 93 -8.43 3.73 -17.15
C ASP A 93 -8.65 5.25 -17.28
N GLY A 94 -7.76 6.09 -16.73
CA GLY A 94 -7.80 7.56 -16.84
C GLY A 94 -8.72 8.28 -15.85
N TRP A 95 -9.36 7.56 -14.94
CA TRP A 95 -10.18 8.14 -13.89
C TRP A 95 -9.36 8.67 -12.71
N GLN A 96 -9.78 9.80 -12.12
CA GLN A 96 -9.16 10.42 -10.95
C GLN A 96 -10.21 10.72 -9.90
N PHE A 97 -9.85 10.56 -8.63
CA PHE A 97 -10.69 11.05 -7.53
C PHE A 97 -10.64 12.58 -7.45
N ALA A 98 -11.77 13.19 -7.12
CA ALA A 98 -11.90 14.63 -6.92
C ALA A 98 -12.85 14.94 -5.76
N ASP A 99 -12.54 16.02 -5.03
CA ASP A 99 -13.46 16.54 -4.02
C ASP A 99 -14.79 16.91 -4.65
N LEU A 100 -15.88 16.74 -3.91
CA LEU A 100 -17.20 17.16 -4.36
C LEU A 100 -17.31 18.68 -4.53
N SER A 101 -16.47 19.44 -3.87
CA SER A 101 -16.38 20.90 -3.95
C SER A 101 -15.44 21.42 -5.04
N LYS A 102 -14.71 20.53 -5.75
CA LYS A 102 -13.75 20.96 -6.80
C LYS A 102 -14.50 21.45 -8.04
N PRO A 103 -14.26 22.71 -8.51
CA PRO A 103 -14.84 23.20 -9.74
C PRO A 103 -14.40 22.36 -10.96
N LEU A 104 -15.30 22.12 -11.87
CA LEU A 104 -15.05 21.45 -13.15
C LEU A 104 -14.79 22.52 -14.23
N GLU A 105 -13.62 22.47 -14.85
CA GLU A 105 -13.15 23.51 -15.76
C GLU A 105 -13.20 23.11 -17.24
N GLN A 106 -13.54 21.87 -17.54
CA GLN A 106 -13.57 21.31 -18.90
C GLN A 106 -14.51 20.13 -18.97
N ASP A 107 -14.77 19.64 -20.18
CA ASP A 107 -15.61 18.47 -20.42
C ASP A 107 -15.08 17.25 -19.69
N VAL A 108 -15.96 16.56 -18.97
CA VAL A 108 -15.60 15.39 -18.14
C VAL A 108 -16.68 14.31 -18.19
N GLU A 109 -16.24 13.07 -18.02
CA GLU A 109 -17.07 12.00 -17.50
C GLU A 109 -17.06 12.10 -15.97
N LEU A 110 -18.22 12.06 -15.35
CA LEU A 110 -18.38 12.23 -13.90
C LEU A 110 -19.10 11.03 -13.29
N ARG A 111 -18.53 10.45 -12.25
CA ARG A 111 -19.18 9.44 -11.41
C ARG A 111 -19.17 9.91 -9.95
N LEU A 112 -20.33 9.98 -9.33
CA LEU A 112 -20.49 10.31 -7.92
C LEU A 112 -20.50 9.02 -7.11
N LEU A 113 -19.58 8.90 -6.16
CA LEU A 113 -19.44 7.73 -5.32
C LEU A 113 -20.08 7.97 -3.94
N THR A 114 -20.77 6.95 -3.47
CA THR A 114 -21.51 6.95 -2.21
C THR A 114 -20.99 5.85 -1.26
N ASP A 115 -21.63 5.64 -0.14
CA ASP A 115 -21.35 4.53 0.80
C ASP A 115 -21.69 3.12 0.22
N ARG A 116 -22.22 3.04 -0.99
CA ARG A 116 -22.43 1.79 -1.73
C ARG A 116 -21.24 1.42 -2.62
N ASP A 117 -20.37 2.36 -2.90
CA ASP A 117 -19.22 2.20 -3.79
C ASP A 117 -17.98 1.91 -2.98
N ARG A 118 -17.49 0.66 -3.04
CA ARG A 118 -16.30 0.23 -2.29
C ARG A 118 -15.08 1.12 -2.56
N GLU A 119 -14.97 1.67 -3.75
CA GLU A 119 -13.89 2.57 -4.16
C GLU A 119 -13.85 3.85 -3.28
N ALA A 120 -14.98 4.34 -2.79
CA ALA A 120 -15.03 5.51 -1.91
C ALA A 120 -14.40 5.26 -0.53
N LEU A 121 -14.17 3.99 -0.17
CA LEU A 121 -13.60 3.61 1.12
C LEU A 121 -12.15 4.09 1.29
N GLU A 122 -11.40 4.21 0.19
CA GLU A 122 -10.04 4.75 0.21
C GLU A 122 -10.04 6.21 0.68
N VAL A 123 -10.88 7.05 0.09
CA VAL A 123 -11.03 8.47 0.47
C VAL A 123 -11.62 8.63 1.87
N TYR A 124 -12.56 7.75 2.22
CA TYR A 124 -13.15 7.71 3.55
C TYR A 124 -12.09 7.40 4.64
N ARG A 125 -11.22 6.43 4.41
CA ARG A 125 -10.10 6.08 5.31
C ARG A 125 -9.06 7.18 5.38
N HIS A 126 -8.73 7.82 4.25
CA HIS A 126 -7.86 8.97 4.23
C HIS A 126 -8.41 10.12 5.10
N SER A 127 -9.71 10.39 4.97
CA SER A 127 -10.37 11.41 5.82
C SER A 127 -10.42 11.00 7.29
N SER A 128 -10.57 9.70 7.58
CA SER A 128 -10.47 9.17 8.95
C SER A 128 -9.08 9.36 9.56
N ALA A 129 -8.02 9.27 8.75
CA ALA A 129 -6.65 9.57 9.19
C ALA A 129 -6.49 11.06 9.58
N HIS A 130 -7.13 11.99 8.87
CA HIS A 130 -7.15 13.41 9.25
C HIS A 130 -7.96 13.66 10.53
N VAL A 131 -9.07 12.97 10.74
CA VAL A 131 -9.82 13.03 12.03
C VAL A 131 -8.97 12.51 13.18
N LEU A 132 -8.18 11.44 12.97
CA LEU A 132 -7.21 10.95 13.95
C LEU A 132 -6.16 12.03 14.26
N ALA A 133 -5.55 12.65 13.23
CA ALA A 133 -4.54 13.69 13.40
C ALA A 133 -5.10 14.91 14.14
N THR A 134 -6.33 15.33 13.82
CA THR A 134 -7.05 16.40 14.53
C THR A 134 -7.20 16.06 16.00
N ALA A 135 -7.67 14.87 16.33
CA ALA A 135 -7.87 14.42 17.72
C ALA A 135 -6.55 14.36 18.50
N VAL A 136 -5.49 13.90 17.88
CA VAL A 136 -4.15 13.84 18.49
C VAL A 136 -3.62 15.23 18.78
N LEU A 137 -3.69 16.18 17.86
CA LEU A 137 -3.22 17.55 18.09
C LEU A 137 -4.04 18.30 19.13
N GLU A 138 -5.34 18.04 19.23
CA GLU A 138 -6.18 18.63 20.29
C GLU A 138 -5.84 18.12 21.69
N LEU A 139 -5.41 16.86 21.81
CA LEU A 139 -5.02 16.27 23.10
C LEU A 139 -3.53 16.47 23.43
N PHE A 140 -2.69 16.51 22.40
CA PHE A 140 -1.24 16.54 22.50
C PHE A 140 -0.66 17.58 21.53
N PRO A 141 -0.77 18.88 21.84
CA PRO A 141 -0.41 19.98 20.92
C PRO A 141 1.07 20.00 20.52
N GLU A 142 1.95 19.39 21.32
CA GLU A 142 3.38 19.31 21.04
C GLU A 142 3.75 18.33 19.91
N THR A 143 2.79 17.50 19.49
CA THR A 143 2.99 16.46 18.48
C THR A 143 3.22 17.06 17.11
N LYS A 144 4.18 16.50 16.33
CA LYS A 144 4.41 16.84 14.94
C LYS A 144 3.85 15.76 14.03
N LEU A 145 3.36 16.19 12.87
CA LEU A 145 2.63 15.35 11.93
C LEU A 145 3.55 14.75 10.87
N GLY A 146 3.58 13.43 10.76
CA GLY A 146 4.14 12.73 9.63
C GLY A 146 3.18 12.70 8.44
N HIS A 147 2.73 11.51 8.07
CA HIS A 147 1.71 11.33 7.05
C HIS A 147 0.73 10.20 7.43
N GLY A 148 -0.47 10.25 6.85
CA GLY A 148 -1.55 9.32 7.16
C GLY A 148 -2.25 8.77 5.91
N PRO A 149 -1.65 7.80 5.18
CA PRO A 149 -2.27 7.21 4.03
C PRO A 149 -3.37 6.21 4.42
N PRO A 150 -4.36 6.01 3.54
CA PRO A 150 -5.25 4.88 3.63
C PRO A 150 -4.48 3.59 3.30
N THR A 151 -4.92 2.47 3.87
CA THR A 151 -4.44 1.13 3.55
C THR A 151 -5.59 0.25 3.07
N GLU A 152 -5.28 -0.93 2.56
CA GLU A 152 -6.31 -1.87 2.10
C GLU A 152 -7.30 -2.27 3.21
N SER A 153 -6.85 -2.35 4.47
CA SER A 153 -7.66 -2.75 5.62
C SER A 153 -8.06 -1.61 6.56
N GLY A 154 -7.50 -0.40 6.40
CA GLY A 154 -7.75 0.71 7.31
C GLY A 154 -6.98 1.97 6.93
N PHE A 155 -6.38 2.59 7.92
CA PHE A 155 -5.53 3.77 7.79
C PHE A 155 -4.50 3.77 8.92
N PHE A 156 -3.49 4.59 8.80
CA PHE A 156 -2.61 4.95 9.91
C PHE A 156 -2.25 6.42 9.83
N TYR A 157 -1.64 6.93 10.90
CA TYR A 157 -0.98 8.23 10.89
C TYR A 157 0.31 8.17 11.70
N ASP A 158 1.37 8.75 11.18
CA ASP A 158 2.69 8.84 11.81
C ASP A 158 2.82 10.14 12.59
N PHE A 159 3.26 10.04 13.83
CA PHE A 159 3.45 11.15 14.73
C PHE A 159 4.86 11.17 15.31
N TYR A 160 5.43 12.36 15.41
CA TYR A 160 6.64 12.57 16.18
C TYR A 160 6.29 13.26 17.50
N ARG A 161 6.56 12.60 18.61
CA ARG A 161 6.30 13.08 19.96
C ARG A 161 7.40 12.57 20.90
N PRO A 162 7.90 13.41 21.85
CA PRO A 162 8.93 12.99 22.81
C PRO A 162 8.48 11.85 23.72
N THR A 163 7.19 11.86 24.13
CA THR A 163 6.61 10.84 25.00
C THR A 163 5.82 9.83 24.17
N ALA A 164 6.04 8.53 24.43
CA ALA A 164 5.31 7.48 23.74
C ALA A 164 3.81 7.50 24.07
N PHE A 165 2.97 7.19 23.06
CA PHE A 165 1.55 6.94 23.28
C PHE A 165 1.36 5.62 24.03
N THR A 166 0.40 5.59 24.93
CA THR A 166 0.02 4.40 25.67
C THR A 166 -1.30 3.81 25.17
N PRO A 167 -1.64 2.56 25.50
CA PRO A 167 -2.95 2.00 25.18
C PRO A 167 -4.12 2.84 25.68
N GLU A 168 -3.98 3.48 26.86
CA GLU A 168 -4.98 4.37 27.45
C GLU A 168 -5.15 5.65 26.64
N ASP A 169 -4.08 6.11 25.98
CA ASP A 169 -4.15 7.26 25.09
C ASP A 169 -4.97 6.95 23.83
N LEU A 170 -4.92 5.70 23.32
CA LEU A 170 -5.79 5.29 22.20
C LEU A 170 -7.26 5.48 22.51
N GLU A 171 -7.70 5.11 23.71
CA GLU A 171 -9.10 5.28 24.12
C GLU A 171 -9.50 6.77 24.19
N LYS A 172 -8.60 7.62 24.74
CA LYS A 172 -8.83 9.07 24.79
C LYS A 172 -8.88 9.69 23.40
N ILE A 173 -7.96 9.26 22.51
CA ILE A 173 -7.91 9.73 21.12
C ILE A 173 -9.18 9.30 20.38
N GLU A 174 -9.60 8.04 20.51
CA GLU A 174 -10.81 7.54 19.85
C GLU A 174 -12.07 8.30 20.32
N LYS A 175 -12.17 8.60 21.61
CA LYS A 175 -13.24 9.44 22.15
C LYS A 175 -13.20 10.86 21.57
N ARG A 176 -11.99 11.44 21.47
CA ARG A 176 -11.81 12.78 20.85
C ARG A 176 -12.16 12.75 19.35
N MET A 177 -11.79 11.70 18.64
CA MET A 177 -12.21 11.51 17.24
C MET A 177 -13.75 11.53 17.11
N GLN A 178 -14.46 10.86 18.03
CA GLN A 178 -15.93 10.88 18.02
C GLN A 178 -16.49 12.30 18.24
N GLU A 179 -15.83 13.11 19.08
CA GLU A 179 -16.22 14.53 19.29
C GLU A 179 -15.96 15.35 18.01
N VAL A 180 -14.82 15.15 17.32
CA VAL A 180 -14.50 15.78 16.02
C VAL A 180 -15.54 15.42 14.96
N VAL A 181 -15.92 14.14 14.89
CA VAL A 181 -16.98 13.67 13.97
C VAL A 181 -18.33 14.34 14.28
N THR A 182 -18.65 14.46 15.56
CA THR A 182 -19.93 15.08 16.00
C THR A 182 -20.01 16.57 15.66
N ARG A 183 -18.88 17.28 15.57
CA ARG A 183 -18.82 18.70 15.18
C ARG A 183 -19.13 18.91 13.69
N ASP A 184 -19.05 17.87 12.87
CA ASP A 184 -19.34 17.87 11.43
C ASP A 184 -18.61 19.00 10.66
N GLU A 185 -17.31 19.16 10.95
CA GLU A 185 -16.46 20.17 10.32
C GLU A 185 -16.19 19.84 8.86
N LYS A 186 -16.29 20.83 7.97
CA LYS A 186 -16.02 20.64 6.53
C LYS A 186 -14.54 20.39 6.30
N PHE A 187 -14.22 19.54 5.33
CA PHE A 187 -12.89 19.48 4.75
C PHE A 187 -12.77 20.53 3.63
N GLU A 188 -11.99 21.55 3.89
CA GLU A 188 -11.79 22.68 2.97
C GLU A 188 -10.38 22.59 2.39
N ARG A 189 -10.29 22.59 1.06
CA ARG A 189 -9.02 22.60 0.35
C ARG A 189 -8.58 24.03 0.07
N GLU A 190 -7.34 24.34 0.42
CA GLU A 190 -6.71 25.62 0.14
C GLU A 190 -5.45 25.40 -0.70
N PHE A 191 -5.14 26.35 -1.57
CA PHE A 191 -3.89 26.35 -2.32
C PHE A 191 -3.04 27.54 -1.85
N LEU A 192 -1.79 27.25 -1.52
CA LEU A 192 -0.83 28.26 -1.07
C LEU A 192 0.37 28.28 -2.03
N PRO A 193 1.01 29.44 -2.26
CA PRO A 193 2.33 29.48 -2.87
C PRO A 193 3.29 28.56 -2.09
N ARG A 194 4.13 27.83 -2.81
CA ARG A 194 5.04 26.85 -2.20
C ARG A 194 5.90 27.43 -1.08
N ASP A 195 6.45 28.62 -1.32
CA ASP A 195 7.35 29.26 -0.36
C ASP A 195 6.61 29.72 0.90
N GLU A 196 5.37 30.15 0.77
CA GLU A 196 4.50 30.48 1.91
C GLU A 196 4.17 29.23 2.73
N GLY A 197 3.83 28.13 2.07
CA GLY A 197 3.60 26.84 2.72
C GLY A 197 4.84 26.32 3.44
N LEU A 198 6.01 26.40 2.81
CA LEU A 198 7.29 26.05 3.45
C LEU A 198 7.58 26.94 4.67
N ALA A 199 7.39 28.26 4.56
CA ALA A 199 7.60 29.18 5.68
C ALA A 199 6.66 28.85 6.85
N ARG A 200 5.39 28.56 6.57
CA ARG A 200 4.40 28.17 7.57
C ARG A 200 4.85 26.94 8.35
N PHE A 201 5.10 25.81 7.68
CA PHE A 201 5.47 24.56 8.35
C PHE A 201 6.86 24.61 9.01
N LYS A 202 7.79 25.44 8.50
CA LYS A 202 9.06 25.74 9.17
C LYS A 202 8.85 26.47 10.49
N ASN A 203 7.98 27.50 10.50
CA ASN A 203 7.64 28.25 11.71
C ASN A 203 6.91 27.40 12.77
N GLU A 204 6.10 26.44 12.33
CA GLU A 204 5.45 25.45 13.20
C GLU A 204 6.42 24.36 13.69
N GLY A 205 7.66 24.35 13.19
CA GLY A 205 8.68 23.34 13.53
C GLY A 205 8.35 21.95 12.99
N ASP A 206 7.52 21.85 11.96
CA ASP A 206 7.10 20.59 11.37
C ASP A 206 8.05 20.19 10.22
N PHE A 207 9.20 19.64 10.60
CA PHE A 207 10.25 19.24 9.66
C PHE A 207 9.81 18.16 8.67
N MET A 208 8.86 17.31 9.05
CA MET A 208 8.36 16.24 8.19
C MET A 208 7.51 16.80 7.05
N LYS A 209 6.65 17.78 7.32
CA LYS A 209 5.87 18.48 6.28
C LYS A 209 6.75 19.28 5.36
N VAL A 210 7.76 19.95 5.90
CA VAL A 210 8.77 20.67 5.08
C VAL A 210 9.44 19.70 4.11
N HIS A 211 9.91 18.54 4.59
CA HIS A 211 10.53 17.53 3.75
C HIS A 211 9.58 17.04 2.64
N PHE A 212 8.32 16.74 2.96
CA PHE A 212 7.36 16.29 1.96
C PHE A 212 7.03 17.35 0.91
N ILE A 213 6.92 18.62 1.31
CA ILE A 213 6.73 19.72 0.36
C ILE A 213 7.94 19.81 -0.59
N GLU A 214 9.16 19.77 -0.05
CA GLU A 214 10.38 19.83 -0.85
C GLU A 214 10.51 18.64 -1.82
N GLN A 215 10.14 17.44 -1.37
CA GLN A 215 10.22 16.22 -2.17
C GLN A 215 9.14 16.13 -3.26
N PHE A 216 7.91 16.57 -2.97
CA PHE A 216 6.76 16.29 -3.83
C PHE A 216 6.29 17.51 -4.65
N THR A 217 6.89 18.67 -4.49
CA THR A 217 6.52 19.87 -5.24
C THR A 217 7.75 20.56 -5.83
N LYS A 218 7.61 21.09 -7.05
CA LYS A 218 8.66 21.84 -7.72
C LYS A 218 8.60 23.32 -7.34
N PRO A 219 9.71 24.07 -7.44
CA PRO A 219 9.67 25.54 -7.32
C PRO A 219 8.62 26.15 -8.25
N GLY A 220 7.81 27.08 -7.72
CA GLY A 220 6.73 27.73 -8.46
C GLY A 220 5.40 26.94 -8.53
N GLU A 221 5.35 25.69 -8.13
CA GLU A 221 4.09 24.93 -8.02
C GLU A 221 3.38 25.28 -6.70
N PRO A 222 2.06 25.57 -6.71
CA PRO A 222 1.32 25.76 -5.47
C PRO A 222 1.20 24.43 -4.72
N ILE A 223 1.20 24.50 -3.39
CA ILE A 223 0.87 23.36 -2.54
C ILE A 223 -0.60 23.37 -2.19
N SER A 224 -1.18 22.19 -1.92
CA SER A 224 -2.52 22.11 -1.35
C SER A 224 -2.47 21.73 0.11
N THR A 225 -3.31 22.37 0.90
CA THR A 225 -3.59 22.03 2.30
C THR A 225 -5.06 21.73 2.46
N TYR A 226 -5.39 20.94 3.48
CA TYR A 226 -6.78 20.73 3.90
C TYR A 226 -6.96 21.19 5.33
N ARG A 227 -8.09 21.86 5.54
CA ARG A 227 -8.52 22.33 6.84
C ARG A 227 -9.77 21.61 7.28
N ASN A 228 -9.86 21.24 8.55
CA ASN A 228 -11.11 20.98 9.24
C ASN A 228 -11.06 21.64 10.63
N GLY A 229 -11.95 22.58 10.89
CA GLY A 229 -11.89 23.41 12.08
C GLY A 229 -10.58 24.17 12.20
N LYS A 230 -9.83 23.93 13.29
CA LYS A 230 -8.51 24.52 13.52
C LYS A 230 -7.36 23.71 12.94
N PHE A 231 -7.59 22.46 12.61
CA PHE A 231 -6.58 21.57 12.02
C PHE A 231 -6.28 21.95 10.58
N VAL A 232 -5.00 22.00 10.22
CA VAL A 232 -4.54 22.20 8.85
C VAL A 232 -3.39 21.27 8.56
N ASP A 233 -3.45 20.57 7.42
CA ASP A 233 -2.42 19.63 7.00
C ASP A 233 -2.02 19.82 5.53
N PHE A 234 -0.75 19.59 5.21
CA PHE A 234 -0.29 19.44 3.84
C PHE A 234 -0.80 18.14 3.27
N CYS A 235 -1.73 18.21 2.33
CA CYS A 235 -2.38 17.05 1.75
C CYS A 235 -2.83 17.32 0.32
N ARG A 236 -2.80 16.29 -0.52
CA ARG A 236 -3.27 16.35 -1.92
C ARG A 236 -4.74 15.98 -2.08
N GLY A 237 -5.34 15.40 -1.05
CA GLY A 237 -6.72 14.94 -1.08
C GLY A 237 -6.98 13.77 -2.06
N PRO A 238 -8.25 13.55 -2.48
CA PRO A 238 -9.41 14.25 -1.95
C PRO A 238 -9.87 13.75 -0.58
N HIS A 239 -10.86 14.46 -0.01
CA HIS A 239 -11.53 14.10 1.25
C HIS A 239 -13.04 13.97 1.08
N VAL A 240 -13.69 13.31 2.03
CA VAL A 240 -15.15 13.36 2.17
C VAL A 240 -15.60 14.79 2.53
N PRO A 241 -16.86 15.18 2.32
CA PRO A 241 -17.31 16.56 2.51
C PRO A 241 -17.09 17.14 3.91
N SER A 242 -17.23 16.32 4.94
CA SER A 242 -17.09 16.75 6.34
C SER A 242 -16.72 15.59 7.26
N THR A 243 -16.24 15.90 8.47
CA THR A 243 -15.90 14.90 9.49
C THR A 243 -17.11 14.08 9.92
N GLY A 244 -18.31 14.65 9.91
CA GLY A 244 -19.57 13.97 10.23
C GLY A 244 -19.97 12.85 9.27
N ARG A 245 -19.32 12.76 8.11
CA ARG A 245 -19.49 11.62 7.20
C ARG A 245 -18.84 10.33 7.70
N ILE A 246 -17.91 10.43 8.64
CA ILE A 246 -17.16 9.28 9.18
C ILE A 246 -17.96 8.66 10.33
N LYS A 247 -18.75 7.62 10.04
CA LYS A 247 -19.74 7.04 10.97
C LYS A 247 -19.19 5.95 11.87
N ALA A 248 -18.22 5.17 11.38
CA ALA A 248 -17.73 4.00 12.09
C ALA A 248 -16.21 3.85 11.90
N PHE A 249 -15.48 3.91 13.00
CA PHE A 249 -14.04 3.74 13.04
C PHE A 249 -13.62 3.09 14.35
N LYS A 250 -12.42 2.52 14.38
CA LYS A 250 -11.76 1.94 15.54
C LYS A 250 -10.27 2.15 15.44
N LEU A 251 -9.62 2.59 16.50
CA LEU A 251 -8.16 2.55 16.60
C LEU A 251 -7.75 1.14 17.06
N THR A 252 -6.70 0.59 16.45
CA THR A 252 -6.38 -0.84 16.62
C THR A 252 -5.05 -1.08 17.30
N ASN A 253 -4.02 -0.27 17.03
CA ASN A 253 -2.67 -0.52 17.52
C ASN A 253 -1.79 0.73 17.47
N ILE A 254 -0.71 0.72 18.27
CA ILE A 254 0.40 1.65 18.19
C ILE A 254 1.66 0.85 17.87
N ALA A 255 2.49 1.34 16.95
CA ALA A 255 3.79 0.77 16.66
C ALA A 255 4.84 1.86 16.48
N GLY A 256 6.10 1.53 16.79
CA GLY A 256 7.23 2.37 16.42
C GLY A 256 7.50 2.30 14.91
N ALA A 257 7.86 3.41 14.33
CA ALA A 257 8.33 3.50 12.95
C ALA A 257 9.52 4.48 12.90
N TYR A 258 10.50 4.21 12.05
CA TYR A 258 11.58 5.18 11.84
C TYR A 258 11.22 6.10 10.68
N TRP A 259 11.53 7.39 10.84
CA TRP A 259 11.33 8.36 9.77
C TRP A 259 12.07 7.94 8.50
N LEU A 260 11.36 7.88 7.37
CA LEU A 260 11.84 7.37 6.07
C LEU A 260 12.38 5.92 6.11
N GLY A 261 12.04 5.14 7.13
CA GLY A 261 12.50 3.75 7.26
C GLY A 261 13.98 3.59 7.63
N ASP A 262 14.66 4.65 8.04
CA ASP A 262 16.05 4.63 8.45
C ASP A 262 16.14 4.75 9.98
N GLU A 263 16.76 3.77 10.64
CA GLU A 263 16.93 3.72 12.09
C GLU A 263 17.80 4.85 12.67
N LYS A 264 18.55 5.57 11.83
CA LYS A 264 19.32 6.76 12.22
C LYS A 264 18.44 8.02 12.34
N ASN A 265 17.25 7.98 11.78
CA ASN A 265 16.30 9.07 11.82
C ASN A 265 15.43 9.01 13.10
N PRO A 266 14.75 10.11 13.45
CA PRO A 266 13.85 10.13 14.60
C PRO A 266 12.84 9.00 14.57
N GLN A 267 12.62 8.38 15.72
CA GLN A 267 11.59 7.37 15.90
C GLN A 267 10.23 8.03 15.95
N LEU A 268 9.34 7.60 15.08
CA LEU A 268 7.94 8.00 15.02
C LEU A 268 7.06 6.98 15.73
N GLN A 269 5.88 7.41 16.07
CA GLN A 269 4.83 6.56 16.60
C GLN A 269 3.69 6.52 15.60
N ARG A 270 3.39 5.32 15.13
CA ARG A 270 2.33 5.06 14.16
C ARG A 270 1.10 4.55 14.87
N ILE A 271 0.00 5.28 14.74
CA ILE A 271 -1.31 4.85 15.24
C ILE A 271 -2.09 4.28 14.06
N TYR A 272 -2.51 3.02 14.21
CA TYR A 272 -3.34 2.32 13.23
C TYR A 272 -4.81 2.42 13.60
N GLY A 273 -5.63 2.54 12.59
CA GLY A 273 -7.08 2.48 12.72
C GLY A 273 -7.74 1.87 11.49
N THR A 274 -9.01 1.57 11.63
CA THR A 274 -9.85 1.14 10.52
C THR A 274 -11.15 1.90 10.52
N SER A 275 -11.77 2.09 9.36
CA SER A 275 -13.08 2.73 9.25
C SER A 275 -13.91 2.12 8.14
N PHE A 276 -15.23 2.15 8.34
CA PHE A 276 -16.24 1.58 7.45
C PHE A 276 -17.45 2.51 7.36
N PHE A 277 -18.26 2.33 6.32
CA PHE A 277 -19.47 3.15 6.11
C PHE A 277 -20.57 2.84 7.14
N SER A 278 -20.54 1.65 7.75
CA SER A 278 -21.51 1.26 8.78
C SER A 278 -20.84 0.64 10.01
N LYS A 279 -21.50 0.77 11.17
CA LYS A 279 -21.08 0.09 12.40
C LYS A 279 -21.06 -1.43 12.25
N LYS A 280 -22.04 -1.97 11.52
CA LYS A 280 -22.13 -3.42 11.26
C LYS A 280 -20.92 -3.94 10.52
N ASP A 281 -20.44 -3.25 9.49
CA ASP A 281 -19.26 -3.66 8.74
C ASP A 281 -17.99 -3.55 9.60
N LEU A 282 -17.90 -2.52 10.44
CA LEU A 282 -16.81 -2.38 11.40
C LEU A 282 -16.81 -3.55 12.41
N GLU A 283 -17.94 -3.88 13.01
CA GLU A 283 -18.10 -4.98 13.95
C GLU A 283 -17.73 -6.32 13.32
N GLN A 284 -18.20 -6.58 12.09
CA GLN A 284 -17.83 -7.79 11.34
C GLN A 284 -16.32 -7.86 11.09
N HIS A 285 -15.70 -6.75 10.72
CA HIS A 285 -14.25 -6.69 10.51
C HIS A 285 -13.46 -6.93 11.80
N MET A 286 -13.88 -6.31 12.91
CA MET A 286 -13.25 -6.51 14.22
C MET A 286 -13.39 -7.96 14.69
N HIS A 287 -14.57 -8.54 14.53
CA HIS A 287 -14.79 -9.96 14.84
C HIS A 287 -13.90 -10.88 13.98
N ALA A 288 -13.76 -10.57 12.67
CA ALA A 288 -12.88 -11.34 11.79
C ALA A 288 -11.41 -11.27 12.23
N ILE A 289 -10.94 -10.10 12.72
CA ILE A 289 -9.58 -9.95 13.28
C ILE A 289 -9.41 -10.79 14.55
N GLU A 290 -10.39 -10.79 15.45
CA GLU A 290 -10.35 -11.58 16.68
C GLU A 290 -10.32 -13.09 16.36
N GLU A 291 -11.18 -13.53 15.44
CA GLU A 291 -11.18 -14.91 14.97
C GLU A 291 -9.86 -15.30 14.28
N ALA A 292 -9.28 -14.38 13.48
CA ALA A 292 -7.97 -14.62 12.87
C ALA A 292 -6.87 -14.80 13.92
N LYS A 293 -6.89 -14.01 15.01
CA LYS A 293 -5.94 -14.18 16.13
C LYS A 293 -6.07 -15.54 16.81
N LYS A 294 -7.30 -16.01 17.05
CA LYS A 294 -7.55 -17.33 17.62
C LYS A 294 -7.08 -18.48 16.73
N ARG A 295 -7.10 -18.25 15.39
CA ARG A 295 -6.71 -19.22 14.38
C ARG A 295 -5.27 -19.03 13.88
N ASP A 296 -4.47 -18.25 14.58
CA ASP A 296 -3.05 -18.07 14.22
C ASP A 296 -2.35 -19.45 14.27
N HIS A 297 -1.78 -19.86 13.14
CA HIS A 297 -1.12 -21.14 12.99
C HIS A 297 0.03 -21.34 13.99
N ARG A 298 0.67 -20.26 14.47
CA ARG A 298 1.74 -20.34 15.47
C ARG A 298 1.20 -20.75 16.83
N VAL A 299 0.03 -20.22 17.20
CA VAL A 299 -0.66 -20.58 18.45
C VAL A 299 -1.22 -22.00 18.35
N LEU A 300 -1.97 -22.28 17.29
CA LEU A 300 -2.57 -23.61 17.09
C LEU A 300 -1.51 -24.71 16.89
N GLY A 301 -0.44 -24.40 16.17
CA GLY A 301 0.67 -25.32 15.92
C GLY A 301 1.34 -25.78 17.22
N GLN A 302 1.54 -24.85 18.16
CA GLN A 302 2.08 -25.15 19.47
C GLN A 302 1.06 -25.91 20.35
N GLN A 303 -0.19 -25.45 20.43
CA GLN A 303 -1.24 -26.08 21.25
C GLN A 303 -1.55 -27.52 20.83
N LEU A 304 -1.51 -27.79 19.52
CA LEU A 304 -1.81 -29.10 18.96
C LEU A 304 -0.57 -29.97 18.75
N ASP A 305 0.60 -29.48 19.11
CA ASP A 305 1.88 -30.17 18.92
C ASP A 305 2.15 -30.56 17.46
N LEU A 306 1.95 -29.60 16.54
CA LEU A 306 2.12 -29.83 15.11
C LEU A 306 3.53 -29.56 14.62
N PHE A 307 4.16 -28.50 15.15
CA PHE A 307 5.54 -28.12 14.82
C PHE A 307 6.13 -27.22 15.90
N SER A 308 7.45 -27.08 15.85
CA SER A 308 8.20 -26.17 16.71
C SER A 308 9.25 -25.40 15.92
N ILE A 309 9.75 -24.31 16.53
CA ILE A 309 10.93 -23.58 16.12
C ILE A 309 11.95 -23.75 17.23
N GLN A 310 13.11 -24.30 16.91
CA GLN A 310 14.16 -24.59 17.89
C GLN A 310 15.20 -23.48 17.87
N GLU A 311 15.51 -22.91 19.03
CA GLU A 311 16.46 -21.80 19.16
C GLU A 311 17.86 -22.21 18.67
N LEU A 312 18.30 -23.41 19.00
CA LEU A 312 19.60 -23.95 18.59
C LEU A 312 19.75 -24.07 17.07
N ALA A 313 18.66 -24.35 16.36
CA ALA A 313 18.64 -24.46 14.90
C ALA A 313 18.56 -23.09 14.22
N GLY A 314 18.02 -22.11 14.90
CA GLY A 314 17.84 -20.74 14.40
C GLY A 314 16.37 -20.35 14.17
N PRO A 315 16.09 -19.05 14.13
CA PRO A 315 14.73 -18.53 14.03
C PRO A 315 14.11 -18.80 12.65
N GLY A 316 12.86 -19.25 12.64
CA GLY A 316 12.07 -19.47 11.42
C GLY A 316 12.33 -20.82 10.73
N LEU A 317 13.12 -21.68 11.30
CA LEU A 317 13.30 -23.07 10.84
C LEU A 317 12.24 -23.96 11.53
N ILE A 318 11.40 -24.60 10.73
CA ILE A 318 10.25 -25.36 11.21
C ILE A 318 10.59 -26.84 11.37
N PHE A 319 10.40 -27.36 12.56
CA PHE A 319 10.48 -28.78 12.88
C PHE A 319 9.07 -29.37 12.97
N TRP A 320 8.70 -30.18 12.01
CA TRP A 320 7.41 -30.85 11.99
C TRP A 320 7.38 -32.01 12.99
N HIS A 321 6.43 -32.00 13.90
CA HIS A 321 6.17 -33.09 14.86
C HIS A 321 5.32 -34.17 14.21
N PRO A 322 5.15 -35.35 14.82
CA PRO A 322 4.47 -36.48 14.19
C PRO A 322 3.07 -36.17 13.65
N LYS A 323 2.25 -35.42 14.40
CA LYS A 323 0.91 -35.05 13.96
C LYS A 323 0.98 -34.03 12.77
N GLY A 324 1.85 -33.06 12.87
CA GLY A 324 2.06 -32.10 11.79
C GLY A 324 2.66 -32.72 10.54
N GLY A 325 3.56 -33.70 10.71
CA GLY A 325 4.12 -34.51 9.62
C GLY A 325 3.05 -35.26 8.84
N ILE A 326 2.07 -35.88 9.54
CA ILE A 326 0.93 -36.51 8.91
C ILE A 326 0.08 -35.52 8.13
N MET A 327 -0.28 -34.40 8.74
CA MET A 327 -1.05 -33.35 8.05
C MET A 327 -0.33 -32.85 6.79
N ARG A 328 0.96 -32.60 6.86
CA ARG A 328 1.79 -32.19 5.73
C ARG A 328 1.78 -33.27 4.63
N LYS A 329 1.97 -34.53 4.98
CA LYS A 329 1.93 -35.65 4.05
C LYS A 329 0.59 -35.71 3.29
N GLU A 330 -0.53 -35.64 4.01
CA GLU A 330 -1.86 -35.69 3.38
C GLU A 330 -2.07 -34.52 2.38
N MET A 331 -1.62 -33.31 2.73
CA MET A 331 -1.67 -32.17 1.82
C MET A 331 -0.76 -32.35 0.60
N GLU A 332 0.46 -32.85 0.80
CA GLU A 332 1.41 -33.12 -0.29
C GLU A 332 0.90 -34.21 -1.24
N ASP A 333 0.34 -35.29 -0.72
CA ASP A 333 -0.21 -36.36 -1.52
C ASP A 333 -1.43 -35.91 -2.33
N TRP A 334 -2.31 -35.12 -1.70
CA TRP A 334 -3.43 -34.52 -2.41
C TRP A 334 -2.96 -33.65 -3.57
N MET A 335 -1.97 -32.75 -3.34
CA MET A 335 -1.41 -31.88 -4.38
C MET A 335 -0.74 -32.67 -5.49
N ARG A 336 0.05 -33.70 -5.19
CA ARG A 336 0.67 -34.58 -6.22
C ARG A 336 -0.40 -35.24 -7.10
N ASN A 337 -1.45 -35.76 -6.48
CA ASN A 337 -2.56 -36.37 -7.20
C ASN A 337 -3.28 -35.38 -8.10
N GLU A 338 -3.50 -34.16 -7.62
CA GLU A 338 -4.13 -33.08 -8.40
C GLU A 338 -3.26 -32.62 -9.57
N TYR A 339 -1.95 -32.59 -9.41
CA TYR A 339 -1.02 -32.28 -10.52
C TYR A 339 -1.12 -33.38 -11.60
N LEU A 340 -1.02 -34.65 -11.22
CA LEU A 340 -1.11 -35.77 -12.15
C LEU A 340 -2.45 -35.79 -12.90
N LYS A 341 -3.57 -35.59 -12.19
CA LYS A 341 -4.92 -35.51 -12.81
C LYS A 341 -5.02 -34.39 -13.86
N ARG A 342 -4.28 -33.32 -13.68
CA ARG A 342 -4.26 -32.12 -14.59
C ARG A 342 -3.18 -32.22 -15.66
N GLY A 343 -2.54 -33.37 -15.81
CA GLY A 343 -1.53 -33.62 -16.84
C GLY A 343 -0.18 -32.95 -16.57
N TYR A 344 0.15 -32.69 -15.30
CA TYR A 344 1.50 -32.30 -14.91
C TYR A 344 2.36 -33.53 -14.70
N SER A 345 3.61 -33.47 -15.16
CA SER A 345 4.66 -34.44 -14.85
C SER A 345 5.39 -33.99 -13.60
N LEU A 346 5.49 -34.89 -12.62
CA LEU A 346 6.24 -34.63 -11.40
C LEU A 346 7.73 -34.69 -11.67
N VAL A 347 8.46 -33.68 -11.20
CA VAL A 347 9.91 -33.61 -11.29
C VAL A 347 10.51 -33.28 -9.94
N TYR A 348 11.81 -33.55 -9.78
CA TYR A 348 12.59 -33.25 -8.58
C TYR A 348 13.89 -32.60 -9.01
N THR A 349 14.21 -31.44 -8.44
CA THR A 349 15.44 -30.72 -8.76
C THR A 349 16.38 -30.65 -7.55
N PRO A 350 17.71 -30.59 -7.75
CA PRO A 350 18.66 -30.44 -6.66
C PRO A 350 18.38 -29.21 -5.79
N HIS A 351 18.83 -29.24 -4.56
CA HIS A 351 18.71 -28.12 -3.65
C HIS A 351 19.78 -27.06 -3.86
N VAL A 352 20.92 -27.44 -4.44
CA VAL A 352 22.10 -26.60 -4.62
C VAL A 352 22.47 -26.58 -6.10
N PHE A 353 22.77 -25.39 -6.61
CA PHE A 353 23.19 -25.18 -8.00
C PHE A 353 24.44 -24.28 -8.06
N ARG A 354 25.21 -24.40 -9.15
CA ARG A 354 26.30 -23.47 -9.45
C ARG A 354 25.75 -22.04 -9.58
N VAL A 355 26.50 -21.05 -9.07
CA VAL A 355 26.12 -19.63 -9.10
C VAL A 355 25.85 -19.12 -10.53
N ASN A 356 26.55 -19.66 -11.52
CA ASN A 356 26.37 -19.30 -12.92
C ASN A 356 24.93 -19.49 -13.44
N LEU A 357 24.18 -20.47 -12.91
CA LEU A 357 22.78 -20.64 -13.26
C LEU A 357 21.95 -19.41 -12.89
N TRP A 358 22.23 -18.82 -11.74
CA TRP A 358 21.53 -17.63 -11.23
C TRP A 358 21.91 -16.36 -11.99
N LYS A 359 23.14 -16.28 -12.49
CA LYS A 359 23.57 -15.21 -13.41
C LYS A 359 22.87 -15.32 -14.75
N THR A 360 22.88 -16.50 -15.36
CA THR A 360 22.25 -16.76 -16.65
C THR A 360 20.74 -16.52 -16.63
N SER A 361 20.07 -16.91 -15.54
CA SER A 361 18.62 -16.73 -15.35
C SER A 361 18.20 -15.33 -14.87
N GLY A 362 19.14 -14.42 -14.64
CA GLY A 362 18.90 -13.05 -14.19
C GLY A 362 18.57 -12.90 -12.70
N HIS A 363 18.50 -13.98 -11.93
CA HIS A 363 18.16 -13.93 -10.50
C HIS A 363 19.21 -13.17 -9.68
N GLU A 364 20.50 -13.29 -10.04
CA GLU A 364 21.59 -12.57 -9.36
C GLU A 364 21.40 -11.06 -9.42
N GLY A 365 20.99 -10.51 -10.56
CA GLY A 365 20.77 -9.06 -10.72
C GLY A 365 19.51 -8.54 -10.04
N TYR A 366 18.46 -9.36 -9.93
CA TYR A 366 17.15 -8.92 -9.45
C TYR A 366 16.85 -9.36 -8.01
N TYR A 367 17.37 -10.52 -7.58
CA TYR A 367 17.01 -11.21 -6.34
C TYR A 367 18.16 -11.40 -5.36
N ALA A 368 19.37 -10.87 -5.63
CA ALA A 368 20.57 -11.11 -4.83
C ALA A 368 20.34 -10.88 -3.31
N GLN A 369 19.58 -9.86 -2.94
CA GLN A 369 19.29 -9.52 -1.55
C GLN A 369 18.50 -10.58 -0.78
N ASN A 370 17.75 -11.43 -1.49
CA ASN A 370 16.94 -12.48 -0.92
C ASN A 370 17.53 -13.88 -1.11
N MET A 371 18.78 -13.96 -1.58
CA MET A 371 19.49 -15.22 -1.76
C MET A 371 20.54 -15.37 -0.66
N PHE A 372 20.74 -16.60 -0.20
CA PHE A 372 21.89 -16.91 0.68
C PHE A 372 23.21 -16.66 -0.04
N THR A 373 24.24 -16.34 0.71
CA THR A 373 25.60 -16.18 0.17
C THR A 373 26.07 -17.45 -0.51
N PRO A 374 26.88 -17.37 -1.58
CA PRO A 374 27.50 -18.54 -2.18
C PRO A 374 28.33 -19.33 -1.19
N MET A 375 28.39 -20.63 -1.42
CA MET A 375 29.33 -21.55 -0.79
C MET A 375 30.50 -21.72 -1.76
N GLU A 376 31.69 -21.35 -1.33
CA GLU A 376 32.90 -21.50 -2.12
C GLU A 376 33.36 -22.96 -2.10
N LEU A 377 33.58 -23.54 -3.26
CA LEU A 377 34.17 -24.87 -3.46
C LEU A 377 35.34 -24.74 -4.46
N ASP A 378 36.21 -25.73 -4.49
CA ASP A 378 37.48 -25.69 -5.22
C ASP A 378 37.35 -25.34 -6.72
N ASP A 379 36.26 -25.74 -7.37
CA ASP A 379 36.09 -25.59 -8.82
C ASP A 379 35.00 -24.57 -9.19
N ALA A 380 34.10 -24.25 -8.31
CA ALA A 380 33.00 -23.33 -8.56
C ALA A 380 32.22 -22.97 -7.28
N ASP A 381 31.59 -21.81 -7.29
CA ASP A 381 30.68 -21.39 -6.24
C ASP A 381 29.30 -22.02 -6.43
N TYR A 382 28.73 -22.45 -5.34
CA TYR A 382 27.37 -23.04 -5.28
C TYR A 382 26.46 -22.22 -4.36
N ARG A 383 25.16 -22.31 -4.59
CA ARG A 383 24.16 -21.61 -3.80
C ARG A 383 22.90 -22.46 -3.67
N VAL A 384 22.26 -22.42 -2.52
CA VAL A 384 20.93 -23.02 -2.32
C VAL A 384 19.89 -22.32 -3.19
N LYS A 385 18.96 -23.06 -3.76
CA LYS A 385 17.97 -22.52 -4.70
C LYS A 385 16.93 -21.62 -4.04
N PRO A 386 16.76 -20.36 -4.50
CA PRO A 386 15.67 -19.51 -4.05
C PRO A 386 14.34 -19.81 -4.78
N MET A 387 14.41 -20.49 -5.92
CA MET A 387 13.30 -20.88 -6.79
C MET A 387 13.59 -22.17 -7.52
N ASN A 388 12.52 -22.90 -7.90
CA ASN A 388 12.63 -24.16 -8.66
C ASN A 388 12.72 -23.95 -10.17
N CYS A 389 12.21 -22.81 -10.67
CA CYS A 389 12.04 -22.54 -12.11
C CYS A 389 13.30 -22.78 -12.97
N PRO A 390 14.51 -22.32 -12.60
CA PRO A 390 15.69 -22.60 -13.40
C PRO A 390 16.02 -24.07 -13.54
N GLY A 391 15.78 -24.87 -12.50
CA GLY A 391 15.93 -26.32 -12.58
C GLY A 391 14.94 -26.97 -13.55
N HIS A 392 13.70 -26.50 -13.57
CA HIS A 392 12.69 -26.99 -14.53
C HIS A 392 13.06 -26.61 -15.97
N ILE A 393 13.63 -25.42 -16.19
CA ILE A 393 14.13 -24.99 -17.49
C ILE A 393 15.27 -25.90 -17.99
N LEU A 394 16.18 -26.31 -17.09
CA LEU A 394 17.23 -27.26 -17.43
C LEU A 394 16.67 -28.64 -17.83
N ILE A 395 15.64 -29.12 -17.10
CA ILE A 395 14.93 -30.37 -17.49
C ILE A 395 14.27 -30.20 -18.87
N TYR A 396 13.64 -29.04 -19.12
CA TYR A 396 13.04 -28.75 -20.42
C TYR A 396 14.08 -28.73 -21.53
N ALA A 397 15.22 -28.08 -21.32
CA ALA A 397 16.31 -27.94 -22.29
C ALA A 397 17.10 -29.25 -22.54
N ASN A 398 16.94 -30.28 -21.69
CA ASN A 398 17.67 -31.52 -21.82
C ASN A 398 17.25 -32.40 -23.02
N ALA A 399 16.15 -32.07 -23.70
CA ALA A 399 15.66 -32.77 -24.87
C ALA A 399 15.17 -31.81 -25.94
N LEU A 400 15.40 -32.15 -27.19
CA LEU A 400 14.81 -31.44 -28.33
C LEU A 400 13.29 -31.64 -28.30
N ARG A 401 12.55 -30.54 -28.45
CA ARG A 401 11.10 -30.52 -28.46
C ARG A 401 10.55 -29.80 -29.65
N SER A 402 9.46 -30.33 -30.20
CA SER A 402 8.67 -29.66 -31.20
C SER A 402 7.61 -28.76 -30.55
N TYR A 403 7.13 -27.77 -31.32
CA TYR A 403 5.95 -27.00 -30.93
C TYR A 403 4.71 -27.87 -30.71
N ARG A 404 4.68 -29.09 -31.27
CA ARG A 404 3.60 -30.08 -31.08
C ARG A 404 3.63 -30.75 -29.72
N ASP A 405 4.78 -30.70 -29.03
CA ASP A 405 4.94 -31.25 -27.66
C ASP A 405 4.44 -30.28 -26.58
N LEU A 406 4.04 -29.08 -26.99
CA LEU A 406 3.57 -28.03 -26.08
C LEU A 406 2.05 -28.13 -25.87
N PRO A 407 1.56 -27.78 -24.67
CA PRO A 407 2.29 -27.27 -23.50
C PRO A 407 2.95 -28.39 -22.69
N VAL A 408 4.20 -28.19 -22.27
CA VAL A 408 4.86 -29.04 -21.27
C VAL A 408 4.50 -28.53 -19.88
N ARG A 409 3.99 -29.40 -19.02
CA ARG A 409 3.60 -29.08 -17.64
C ARG A 409 4.47 -29.87 -16.65
N LEU A 410 5.35 -29.15 -15.95
CA LEU A 410 6.20 -29.72 -14.92
C LEU A 410 5.74 -29.21 -13.56
N GLY A 411 5.66 -30.10 -12.56
CA GLY A 411 5.27 -29.78 -11.19
C GLY A 411 6.25 -30.34 -10.18
N GLU A 412 6.57 -29.57 -9.15
CA GLU A 412 7.44 -29.97 -8.04
C GLU A 412 6.91 -29.42 -6.73
N LEU A 413 6.86 -30.25 -5.70
CA LEU A 413 6.73 -29.79 -4.31
C LEU A 413 8.15 -29.52 -3.79
N GLY A 414 8.79 -28.52 -4.40
CA GLY A 414 10.21 -28.23 -4.20
C GLY A 414 10.47 -27.27 -3.06
N THR A 415 11.44 -27.60 -2.23
CA THR A 415 11.93 -26.72 -1.18
C THR A 415 12.72 -25.57 -1.79
N CYS A 416 12.42 -24.34 -1.37
CA CYS A 416 13.15 -23.12 -1.74
C CYS A 416 13.80 -22.51 -0.49
N TYR A 417 14.92 -21.84 -0.68
CA TYR A 417 15.71 -21.23 0.39
C TYR A 417 15.88 -19.74 0.12
N ARG A 418 15.36 -18.91 1.00
CA ARG A 418 15.42 -17.44 0.84
C ARG A 418 15.98 -16.80 2.10
N TYR A 419 16.87 -15.85 1.90
CA TYR A 419 17.30 -14.96 2.97
C TYR A 419 16.20 -13.91 3.21
N GLU A 420 15.32 -14.22 4.14
CA GLU A 420 14.23 -13.32 4.54
C GLU A 420 14.66 -12.43 5.70
N ARG A 421 14.50 -11.12 5.55
CA ARG A 421 14.78 -10.18 6.63
C ARG A 421 13.83 -10.42 7.81
N SER A 422 14.29 -10.06 9.02
CA SER A 422 13.46 -10.16 10.21
C SER A 422 12.19 -9.30 10.08
N GLY A 423 11.04 -9.83 10.52
CA GLY A 423 9.78 -9.10 10.53
C GLY A 423 8.94 -9.17 9.24
N VAL A 424 9.46 -9.66 8.12
CA VAL A 424 8.71 -9.70 6.85
C VAL A 424 7.66 -10.82 6.84
N MET A 425 8.05 -12.02 7.25
CA MET A 425 7.16 -13.21 7.31
C MET A 425 7.35 -13.94 8.63
N HIS A 426 6.29 -14.61 9.08
CA HIS A 426 6.28 -15.31 10.37
C HIS A 426 5.81 -16.77 10.24
N GLY A 427 6.29 -17.63 11.12
CA GLY A 427 5.89 -19.03 11.23
C GLY A 427 6.02 -19.79 9.91
N LEU A 428 5.01 -20.55 9.54
CA LEU A 428 4.96 -21.37 8.32
C LEU A 428 4.98 -20.54 7.02
N LEU A 429 4.70 -19.26 7.07
CA LEU A 429 4.70 -18.39 5.89
C LEU A 429 6.10 -17.91 5.50
N ARG A 430 7.10 -18.15 6.33
CA ARG A 430 8.48 -17.75 6.07
C ARG A 430 9.21 -18.84 5.27
N VAL A 431 9.75 -18.47 4.12
CA VAL A 431 10.58 -19.34 3.30
C VAL A 431 12.03 -19.29 3.80
N ARG A 432 12.58 -20.47 4.12
CA ARG A 432 13.96 -20.60 4.55
C ARG A 432 14.57 -21.90 4.04
#